data_da8d31237b108ca5e1446b1cf4ee70f2
#
_entry.id   da8d31237b108ca5e1446b1cf4ee70f2
#
_cell.length_a   1.000
_cell.length_b   1.000
_cell.length_c   1.000
_cell.angle_alpha   90.00
_cell.angle_beta   90.00
_cell.angle_gamma   90.00
#
_symmetry.space_group_name_H-M   'P 1'
#
loop_
_entity.id
_entity.type
_entity.pdbx_description
1 polymer ?
#
loop_
_entity_poly.entity_id
_entity_poly.type
_entity_poly.pdbx_seq_one_letter_code
_entity_poly.pdbx_strand_id
1 'polypeptide(L)'
;EKQVLEMALMKEKEIALQSQLNSLKLQIKPHFMFNNFNNLLELIEEDSGLAGKFLSNLSKVYRYIITNLDRNLIPVADEIKFLDSYLYLMKVRHDEGVIAKVSPGVRQCKGFLPPAVLQLLVENAIKHNSFSSEHPLVIDIKLSDDYITVSNLKSPLMSPIESTGLGLKNITERYALLCDKKVKIENAENF
;
A
#
# COMPACT_ATOMS: atom_id res chain seq x y z
N GLU A 1 -31.68 30.10 -18.92
CA GLU A 1 -31.16 28.75 -19.25
C GLU A 1 -29.63 28.70 -19.20
N LYS A 2 -28.89 29.63 -19.86
CA LYS A 2 -27.41 29.64 -19.88
C LYS A 2 -26.78 29.75 -18.47
N GLN A 3 -27.31 30.63 -17.61
CA GLN A 3 -26.82 30.80 -16.22
C GLN A 3 -27.04 29.55 -15.37
N VAL A 4 -28.15 28.84 -15.53
CA VAL A 4 -28.44 27.60 -14.81
C VAL A 4 -27.45 26.48 -15.21
N LEU A 5 -27.13 26.41 -16.51
CA LEU A 5 -26.15 25.44 -17.02
C LEU A 5 -24.71 25.74 -16.51
N GLU A 6 -24.34 27.04 -16.51
CA GLU A 6 -23.03 27.47 -15.96
C GLU A 6 -22.91 27.19 -14.48
N MET A 7 -23.97 27.42 -13.68
CA MET A 7 -24.00 27.05 -12.26
C MET A 7 -23.92 25.51 -12.03
N ALA A 8 -24.61 24.74 -12.85
CA ALA A 8 -24.56 23.29 -12.78
C ALA A 8 -23.14 22.75 -13.08
N LEU A 9 -22.49 23.27 -14.12
CA LEU A 9 -21.11 22.95 -14.48
C LEU A 9 -20.08 23.34 -13.40
N MET A 10 -20.26 24.50 -12.77
CA MET A 10 -19.41 24.92 -11.65
C MET A 10 -19.56 24.00 -10.44
N LYS A 11 -20.79 23.61 -10.11
CA LYS A 11 -21.08 22.71 -9.00
C LYS A 11 -20.52 21.29 -9.24
N GLU A 12 -20.60 20.81 -10.48
CA GLU A 12 -20.00 19.52 -10.85
C GLU A 12 -18.46 19.54 -10.73
N LYS A 13 -17.82 20.62 -11.18
CA LYS A 13 -16.38 20.84 -11.02
C LYS A 13 -15.97 20.94 -9.53
N GLU A 14 -16.75 21.62 -8.72
CA GLU A 14 -16.51 21.73 -7.27
C GLU A 14 -16.59 20.35 -6.58
N ILE A 15 -17.62 19.56 -6.90
CA ILE A 15 -17.79 18.19 -6.38
C ILE A 15 -16.62 17.30 -6.82
N ALA A 16 -16.21 17.38 -8.10
CA ALA A 16 -15.06 16.62 -8.61
C ALA A 16 -13.76 17.02 -7.91
N LEU A 17 -13.51 18.33 -7.73
CA LEU A 17 -12.34 18.83 -7.03
C LEU A 17 -12.34 18.41 -5.55
N GLN A 18 -13.49 18.49 -4.87
CA GLN A 18 -13.64 18.05 -3.48
C GLN A 18 -13.42 16.55 -3.33
N SER A 19 -13.89 15.75 -4.28
CA SER A 19 -13.64 14.31 -4.33
C SER A 19 -12.16 13.99 -4.52
N GLN A 20 -11.47 14.72 -5.42
CA GLN A 20 -10.03 14.60 -5.61
C GLN A 20 -9.25 14.98 -4.34
N LEU A 21 -9.59 16.11 -3.69
CA LEU A 21 -8.96 16.53 -2.43
C LEU A 21 -9.18 15.52 -1.30
N ASN A 22 -10.35 14.92 -1.20
CA ASN A 22 -10.63 13.89 -0.21
C ASN A 22 -9.86 12.59 -0.51
N SER A 23 -9.74 12.20 -1.78
CA SER A 23 -8.91 11.08 -2.20
C SER A 23 -7.43 11.33 -1.86
N LEU A 24 -6.96 12.55 -2.08
CA LEU A 24 -5.60 12.98 -1.72
C LEU A 24 -5.34 12.88 -0.20
N LYS A 25 -6.27 13.40 0.62
CA LYS A 25 -6.19 13.33 2.08
C LYS A 25 -6.20 11.89 2.62
N LEU A 26 -6.96 10.99 1.97
CA LEU A 26 -7.04 9.58 2.36
C LEU A 26 -5.76 8.80 2.02
N GLN A 27 -4.99 9.25 1.03
CA GLN A 27 -3.74 8.59 0.63
C GLN A 27 -2.55 8.95 1.56
N ILE A 28 -2.57 10.14 2.17
CA ILE A 28 -1.65 10.49 3.26
C ILE A 28 -2.34 10.07 4.56
N LYS A 29 -2.18 8.82 4.98
CA LYS A 29 -2.71 8.34 6.26
C LYS A 29 -2.02 9.10 7.40
N PRO A 30 -2.70 10.05 8.09
CA PRO A 30 -2.05 10.86 9.14
C PRO A 30 -1.46 9.99 10.24
N HIS A 31 -2.15 8.92 10.60
CA HIS A 31 -1.70 7.95 11.60
C HIS A 31 -0.40 7.24 11.18
N PHE A 32 -0.23 6.89 9.90
CA PHE A 32 1.03 6.33 9.40
C PHE A 32 2.16 7.35 9.52
N MET A 33 1.91 8.61 9.21
CA MET A 33 2.87 9.70 9.33
C MET A 33 3.32 9.92 10.78
N PHE A 34 2.38 10.08 11.70
CA PHE A 34 2.70 10.28 13.13
C PHE A 34 3.46 9.10 13.73
N ASN A 35 3.08 7.87 13.40
CA ASN A 35 3.79 6.69 13.88
C ASN A 35 5.23 6.63 13.37
N ASN A 36 5.47 6.98 12.09
CA ASN A 36 6.83 7.01 11.57
C ASN A 36 7.68 8.14 12.16
N PHE A 37 7.08 9.29 12.50
CA PHE A 37 7.82 10.35 13.19
C PHE A 37 8.17 9.97 14.63
N ASN A 38 7.28 9.31 15.36
CA ASN A 38 7.59 8.80 16.69
C ASN A 38 8.72 7.77 16.65
N ASN A 39 8.67 6.80 15.75
CA ASN A 39 9.77 5.83 15.56
C ASN A 39 11.09 6.55 15.19
N LEU A 40 11.03 7.57 14.35
CA LEU A 40 12.22 8.34 13.98
C LEU A 40 12.83 9.06 15.19
N LEU A 41 12.01 9.62 16.08
CA LEU A 41 12.48 10.28 17.31
C LEU A 41 13.20 9.28 18.22
N GLU A 42 12.62 8.10 18.44
CA GLU A 42 13.24 7.02 19.22
C GLU A 42 14.60 6.62 18.60
N LEU A 43 14.64 6.40 17.28
CA LEU A 43 15.87 6.03 16.58
C LEU A 43 16.96 7.10 16.63
N ILE A 44 16.62 8.38 16.67
CA ILE A 44 17.61 9.46 16.79
C ILE A 44 18.37 9.38 18.12
N GLU A 45 17.68 8.96 19.20
CA GLU A 45 18.28 8.81 20.52
C GLU A 45 19.11 7.51 20.64
N GLU A 46 18.69 6.43 19.95
CA GLU A 46 19.31 5.11 20.05
C GLU A 46 20.45 4.90 19.05
N ASP A 47 20.20 5.18 17.75
CA ASP A 47 21.14 4.97 16.64
C ASP A 47 20.91 6.00 15.52
N SER A 48 21.72 7.04 15.51
CA SER A 48 21.64 8.12 14.51
C SER A 48 21.87 7.62 13.06
N GLY A 49 22.65 6.54 12.88
CA GLY A 49 22.88 5.91 11.58
C GLY A 49 21.63 5.22 11.05
N LEU A 50 20.92 4.50 11.93
CA LEU A 50 19.64 3.86 11.63
C LEU A 50 18.56 4.91 11.38
N ALA A 51 18.52 5.96 12.20
CA ALA A 51 17.62 7.11 12.01
C ALA A 51 17.77 7.75 10.63
N GLY A 52 19.01 7.96 10.15
CA GLY A 52 19.30 8.49 8.82
C GLY A 52 18.78 7.58 7.69
N LYS A 53 18.98 6.27 7.80
CA LYS A 53 18.45 5.28 6.85
C LYS A 53 16.91 5.24 6.86
N PHE A 54 16.31 5.30 8.04
CA PHE A 54 14.86 5.34 8.21
C PHE A 54 14.27 6.57 7.55
N LEU A 55 14.80 7.78 7.83
CA LEU A 55 14.36 9.04 7.22
C LEU A 55 14.50 9.01 5.69
N SER A 56 15.60 8.45 5.16
CA SER A 56 15.80 8.32 3.72
C SER A 56 14.70 7.48 3.07
N ASN A 57 14.35 6.32 3.66
CA ASN A 57 13.28 5.47 3.13
C ASN A 57 11.90 6.10 3.31
N LEU A 58 11.65 6.79 4.43
CA LEU A 58 10.42 7.53 4.67
C LEU A 58 10.21 8.62 3.61
N SER A 59 11.27 9.37 3.27
CA SER A 59 11.25 10.38 2.21
C SER A 59 10.94 9.78 0.84
N LYS A 60 11.49 8.58 0.51
CA LYS A 60 11.17 7.87 -0.74
C LYS A 60 9.70 7.46 -0.80
N VAL A 61 9.16 6.94 0.30
CA VAL A 61 7.75 6.55 0.41
C VAL A 61 6.83 7.74 0.16
N TYR A 62 7.05 8.87 0.84
CA TYR A 62 6.22 10.06 0.64
C TYR A 62 6.38 10.67 -0.74
N ARG A 63 7.59 10.73 -1.27
CA ARG A 63 7.83 11.22 -2.65
C ARG A 63 7.08 10.38 -3.66
N TYR A 64 7.14 9.04 -3.54
CA TYR A 64 6.40 8.16 -4.43
C TYR A 64 4.89 8.42 -4.36
N ILE A 65 4.32 8.50 -3.16
CA ILE A 65 2.89 8.78 -2.97
C ILE A 65 2.52 10.09 -3.68
N ILE A 66 3.22 11.19 -3.39
CA ILE A 66 2.92 12.51 -3.96
C ILE A 66 3.06 12.51 -5.49
N THR A 67 4.09 11.86 -6.04
CA THR A 67 4.35 11.85 -7.48
C THR A 67 3.37 11.00 -8.28
N ASN A 68 2.77 9.97 -7.65
CA ASN A 68 1.91 9.00 -8.35
C ASN A 68 0.44 9.10 -7.97
N LEU A 69 0.04 10.14 -7.22
CA LEU A 69 -1.35 10.37 -6.79
C LEU A 69 -2.37 10.33 -7.93
N ASP A 70 -2.03 10.97 -9.05
CA ASP A 70 -2.93 11.17 -10.19
C ASP A 70 -2.72 10.14 -11.31
N ARG A 71 -1.79 9.19 -11.12
CA ARG A 71 -1.51 8.17 -12.13
C ARG A 71 -2.46 6.99 -12.02
N ASN A 72 -2.98 6.56 -13.16
CA ASN A 72 -3.80 5.35 -13.22
C ASN A 72 -2.95 4.09 -13.11
N LEU A 73 -1.83 4.04 -13.83
CA LEU A 73 -0.91 2.91 -13.88
C LEU A 73 0.53 3.40 -13.80
N ILE A 74 1.38 2.59 -13.18
CA ILE A 74 2.82 2.78 -13.07
C ILE A 74 3.55 1.49 -13.41
N PRO A 75 4.83 1.54 -13.84
CA PRO A 75 5.63 0.33 -14.04
C PRO A 75 5.76 -0.48 -12.75
N VAL A 76 5.68 -1.81 -12.83
CA VAL A 76 5.91 -2.72 -11.70
C VAL A 76 7.26 -2.45 -11.02
N ALA A 77 8.30 -2.12 -11.80
CA ALA A 77 9.61 -1.80 -11.26
C ALA A 77 9.62 -0.60 -10.30
N ASP A 78 8.78 0.41 -10.53
CA ASP A 78 8.66 1.58 -9.65
C ASP A 78 7.83 1.26 -8.41
N GLU A 79 6.78 0.44 -8.56
CA GLU A 79 6.01 -0.09 -7.44
C GLU A 79 6.89 -0.94 -6.49
N ILE A 80 7.80 -1.76 -7.04
CA ILE A 80 8.73 -2.56 -6.24
C ILE A 80 9.74 -1.69 -5.49
N LYS A 81 10.31 -0.65 -6.11
CA LYS A 81 11.20 0.29 -5.41
C LYS A 81 10.49 0.98 -4.24
N PHE A 82 9.25 1.36 -4.44
CA PHE A 82 8.41 1.92 -3.39
C PHE A 82 8.15 0.88 -2.29
N LEU A 83 7.75 -0.33 -2.67
CA LEU A 83 7.51 -1.43 -1.74
C LEU A 83 8.74 -1.77 -0.91
N ASP A 84 9.94 -1.83 -1.52
CA ASP A 84 11.20 -2.08 -0.81
C ASP A 84 11.45 -1.01 0.28
N SER A 85 11.17 0.27 -0.02
CA SER A 85 11.30 1.36 0.96
C SER A 85 10.25 1.26 2.07
N TYR A 86 9.01 0.90 1.74
CA TYR A 86 7.93 0.68 2.69
C TYR A 86 8.22 -0.51 3.62
N LEU A 87 8.68 -1.63 3.06
CA LEU A 87 9.05 -2.82 3.83
C LEU A 87 10.21 -2.56 4.80
N TYR A 88 11.17 -1.72 4.41
CA TYR A 88 12.23 -1.30 5.32
C TYR A 88 11.66 -0.58 6.55
N LEU A 89 10.71 0.34 6.38
CA LEU A 89 10.04 1.02 7.50
C LEU A 89 9.26 0.02 8.38
N MET A 90 8.59 -0.95 7.75
CA MET A 90 7.85 -2.00 8.48
C MET A 90 8.77 -2.92 9.27
N LYS A 91 9.93 -3.28 8.70
CA LYS A 91 10.95 -4.09 9.39
C LYS A 91 11.46 -3.39 10.65
N VAL A 92 11.82 -2.12 10.56
CA VAL A 92 12.27 -1.33 11.71
C VAL A 92 11.18 -1.20 12.77
N ARG A 93 9.92 -1.04 12.35
CA ARG A 93 8.77 -0.87 13.26
C ARG A 93 8.36 -2.15 13.98
N HIS A 94 8.51 -3.31 13.34
CA HIS A 94 7.97 -4.59 13.82
C HIS A 94 9.05 -5.59 14.20
N ASP A 95 10.27 -5.12 14.42
CA ASP A 95 11.41 -5.92 14.91
C ASP A 95 11.53 -7.30 14.22
N GLU A 96 11.63 -7.27 12.88
CA GLU A 96 11.72 -8.46 12.01
C GLU A 96 10.46 -9.38 12.03
N GLY A 97 9.40 -9.02 12.72
CA GLY A 97 8.15 -9.80 12.76
C GLY A 97 7.41 -9.86 11.43
N VAL A 98 7.84 -9.12 10.38
CA VAL A 98 7.26 -9.14 9.05
C VAL A 98 8.35 -9.37 8.00
N ILE A 99 8.19 -10.44 7.21
CA ILE A 99 9.11 -10.83 6.15
C ILE A 99 8.37 -10.87 4.82
N ALA A 100 8.69 -9.96 3.88
CA ALA A 100 8.16 -10.02 2.53
C ALA A 100 9.20 -10.59 1.56
N LYS A 101 8.80 -11.60 0.79
CA LYS A 101 9.63 -12.29 -0.22
C LYS A 101 9.15 -11.93 -1.61
N VAL A 102 9.90 -11.08 -2.31
CA VAL A 102 9.60 -10.69 -3.69
C VAL A 102 10.40 -11.54 -4.65
N SER A 103 9.71 -12.33 -5.48
CA SER A 103 10.39 -13.23 -6.43
C SER A 103 11.12 -12.44 -7.52
N PRO A 104 12.21 -13.01 -8.11
CA PRO A 104 12.93 -12.38 -9.22
C PRO A 104 12.04 -12.07 -10.42
N GLY A 105 11.04 -12.91 -10.70
CA GLY A 105 10.09 -12.69 -11.79
C GLY A 105 9.29 -11.39 -11.63
N VAL A 106 8.86 -11.06 -10.42
CA VAL A 106 8.18 -9.78 -10.15
C VAL A 106 9.13 -8.59 -10.36
N ARG A 107 10.39 -8.71 -9.89
CA ARG A 107 11.39 -7.64 -10.05
C ARG A 107 11.76 -7.35 -11.51
N GLN A 108 11.63 -8.35 -12.36
CA GLN A 108 11.93 -8.26 -13.81
C GLN A 108 10.67 -8.01 -14.65
N CYS A 109 9.51 -7.96 -14.03
CA CYS A 109 8.22 -7.76 -14.72
C CYS A 109 8.19 -6.39 -15.39
N LYS A 110 7.88 -6.36 -16.68
CA LYS A 110 7.70 -5.14 -17.48
C LYS A 110 6.25 -4.66 -17.53
N GLY A 111 5.39 -5.22 -16.69
CA GLY A 111 3.97 -4.86 -16.60
C GLY A 111 3.74 -3.54 -15.88
N PHE A 112 2.45 -3.23 -15.73
CA PHE A 112 1.97 -2.02 -15.05
C PHE A 112 0.97 -2.40 -13.97
N LEU A 113 0.94 -1.62 -12.89
CA LEU A 113 0.02 -1.76 -11.76
C LEU A 113 -0.57 -0.39 -11.38
N PRO A 114 -1.75 -0.33 -10.78
CA PRO A 114 -2.18 0.86 -10.07
C PRO A 114 -1.20 1.18 -8.93
N PRO A 115 -0.89 2.47 -8.69
CA PRO A 115 0.07 2.84 -7.65
C PRO A 115 -0.39 2.39 -6.25
N ALA A 116 0.59 1.98 -5.42
CA ALA A 116 0.45 1.54 -4.03
C ALA A 116 -0.39 0.26 -3.82
N VAL A 117 -0.66 -0.52 -4.88
CA VAL A 117 -1.48 -1.73 -4.76
C VAL A 117 -0.77 -2.83 -3.96
N LEU A 118 0.53 -3.03 -4.20
CA LEU A 118 1.31 -4.05 -3.46
C LEU A 118 1.46 -3.66 -1.98
N GLN A 119 1.67 -2.38 -1.70
CA GLN A 119 1.71 -1.87 -0.32
C GLN A 119 0.37 -2.10 0.40
N LEU A 120 -0.76 -1.84 -0.25
CA LEU A 120 -2.08 -2.07 0.33
C LEU A 120 -2.32 -3.55 0.63
N LEU A 121 -1.86 -4.47 -0.22
CA LEU A 121 -1.98 -5.91 0.01
C LEU A 121 -1.09 -6.37 1.17
N VAL A 122 0.14 -5.88 1.26
CA VAL A 122 1.05 -6.14 2.39
C VAL A 122 0.47 -5.58 3.69
N GLU A 123 -0.08 -4.36 3.67
CA GLU A 123 -0.72 -3.75 4.83
C GLU A 123 -1.94 -4.55 5.31
N ASN A 124 -2.74 -5.07 4.38
CA ASN A 124 -3.85 -5.95 4.71
C ASN A 124 -3.36 -7.25 5.39
N ALA A 125 -2.29 -7.86 4.89
CA ALA A 125 -1.71 -9.03 5.53
C ALA A 125 -1.24 -8.73 6.96
N ILE A 126 -0.53 -7.61 7.17
CA ILE A 126 -0.07 -7.17 8.50
C ILE A 126 -1.26 -6.90 9.43
N LYS A 127 -2.29 -6.22 8.94
CA LYS A 127 -3.46 -5.83 9.75
C LYS A 127 -4.30 -7.01 10.24
N HIS A 128 -4.35 -8.10 9.47
CA HIS A 128 -5.27 -9.22 9.75
C HIS A 128 -4.60 -10.46 10.30
N ASN A 129 -3.28 -10.45 10.55
CA ASN A 129 -2.57 -11.57 11.11
C ASN A 129 -1.82 -11.17 12.38
N SER A 130 -1.72 -12.13 13.31
CA SER A 130 -0.80 -12.05 14.45
C SER A 130 0.59 -12.49 14.03
N PHE A 131 1.62 -11.84 14.56
CA PHE A 131 3.02 -12.15 14.30
C PHE A 131 3.89 -11.66 15.44
N SER A 132 5.10 -12.23 15.54
CA SER A 132 6.17 -11.80 16.45
C SER A 132 7.53 -12.03 15.77
N SER A 133 8.62 -11.62 16.40
CA SER A 133 9.98 -11.93 15.92
C SER A 133 10.27 -13.43 15.92
N GLU A 134 9.66 -14.20 16.85
CA GLU A 134 9.80 -15.67 16.89
C GLU A 134 8.91 -16.38 15.85
N HIS A 135 7.75 -15.80 15.54
CA HIS A 135 6.78 -16.32 14.57
C HIS A 135 6.44 -15.24 13.55
N PRO A 136 7.34 -14.94 12.59
CA PRO A 136 7.16 -13.84 11.67
C PRO A 136 6.06 -14.12 10.65
N LEU A 137 5.32 -13.06 10.29
CA LEU A 137 4.42 -13.09 9.15
C LEU A 137 5.23 -13.10 7.87
N VAL A 138 5.17 -14.20 7.14
CA VAL A 138 5.81 -14.33 5.82
C VAL A 138 4.81 -14.00 4.74
N ILE A 139 5.13 -13.02 3.90
CA ILE A 139 4.32 -12.58 2.77
C ILE A 139 5.09 -12.88 1.48
N ASP A 140 4.56 -13.78 0.66
CA ASP A 140 5.13 -14.14 -0.63
C ASP A 140 4.53 -13.29 -1.74
N ILE A 141 5.38 -12.66 -2.56
CA ILE A 141 4.99 -11.88 -3.74
C ILE A 141 5.63 -12.54 -4.97
N LYS A 142 4.80 -13.19 -5.77
CA LYS A 142 5.24 -14.04 -6.89
C LYS A 142 4.58 -13.59 -8.19
N LEU A 143 5.27 -13.81 -9.31
CA LEU A 143 4.71 -13.70 -10.65
C LEU A 143 4.41 -15.10 -11.13
N SER A 144 3.15 -15.37 -11.44
CA SER A 144 2.68 -16.64 -12.05
C SER A 144 1.85 -16.29 -13.27
N ASP A 145 2.28 -16.77 -14.42
CA ASP A 145 1.68 -16.41 -15.69
C ASP A 145 1.61 -14.88 -15.87
N ASP A 146 0.40 -14.34 -15.94
CA ASP A 146 0.12 -12.91 -16.09
C ASP A 146 -0.34 -12.24 -14.78
N TYR A 147 -0.19 -12.89 -13.63
CA TYR A 147 -0.65 -12.39 -12.34
C TYR A 147 0.52 -12.19 -11.37
N ILE A 148 0.50 -11.07 -10.68
CA ILE A 148 1.29 -10.89 -9.45
C ILE A 148 0.40 -11.34 -8.29
N THR A 149 0.84 -12.36 -7.58
CA THR A 149 0.14 -12.94 -6.43
C THR A 149 0.80 -12.49 -5.15
N VAL A 150 0.02 -12.01 -4.21
CA VAL A 150 0.45 -11.71 -2.84
C VAL A 150 -0.27 -12.69 -1.91
N SER A 151 0.49 -13.49 -1.18
CA SER A 151 -0.06 -14.54 -0.32
C SER A 151 0.67 -14.61 1.02
N ASN A 152 -0.05 -15.02 2.07
CA ASN A 152 0.50 -15.32 3.39
C ASN A 152 -0.29 -16.46 4.03
N LEU A 153 0.35 -17.16 4.98
CA LEU A 153 -0.38 -18.08 5.87
C LEU A 153 -1.26 -17.27 6.82
N LYS A 154 -2.48 -17.74 7.04
CA LYS A 154 -3.39 -17.13 8.01
C LYS A 154 -2.94 -17.41 9.43
N SER A 155 -2.74 -16.35 10.20
CA SER A 155 -2.57 -16.38 11.65
C SER A 155 -3.53 -15.36 12.27
N PRO A 156 -4.83 -15.69 12.38
CA PRO A 156 -5.83 -14.70 12.73
C PRO A 156 -5.57 -14.11 14.12
N LEU A 157 -5.89 -12.84 14.27
CA LEU A 157 -5.83 -12.14 15.55
C LEU A 157 -6.88 -12.74 16.51
N MET A 158 -6.54 -12.84 17.80
CA MET A 158 -7.47 -13.28 18.85
C MET A 158 -8.71 -12.37 18.95
N SER A 159 -8.54 -11.07 18.67
CA SER A 159 -9.62 -10.11 18.58
C SER A 159 -9.67 -9.58 17.15
N PRO A 160 -10.65 -9.98 16.33
CA PRO A 160 -10.78 -9.49 14.97
C PRO A 160 -10.89 -7.97 14.94
N ILE A 161 -10.01 -7.31 14.18
CA ILE A 161 -10.16 -5.89 13.91
C ILE A 161 -11.32 -5.74 12.91
N GLU A 162 -12.31 -4.93 13.25
CA GLU A 162 -13.37 -4.58 12.30
C GLU A 162 -12.74 -4.04 11.01
N SER A 163 -12.86 -4.82 9.96
CA SER A 163 -12.35 -4.47 8.64
C SER A 163 -13.50 -3.92 7.84
N THR A 164 -13.38 -2.68 7.40
CA THR A 164 -14.36 -2.07 6.50
C THR A 164 -14.39 -2.72 5.11
N GLY A 165 -13.44 -3.65 4.81
CA GLY A 165 -13.30 -4.28 3.49
C GLY A 165 -12.96 -3.30 2.36
N LEU A 166 -12.88 -2.01 2.66
CA LEU A 166 -12.71 -0.94 1.67
C LEU A 166 -11.40 -1.05 0.88
N GLY A 167 -10.31 -1.56 1.49
CA GLY A 167 -9.02 -1.67 0.81
C GLY A 167 -9.06 -2.59 -0.41
N LEU A 168 -9.49 -3.84 -0.23
CA LEU A 168 -9.62 -4.81 -1.32
C LEU A 168 -10.72 -4.42 -2.32
N LYS A 169 -11.83 -3.87 -1.83
CA LYS A 169 -12.90 -3.37 -2.68
C LYS A 169 -12.39 -2.26 -3.60
N ASN A 170 -11.68 -1.27 -3.08
CA ASN A 170 -11.11 -0.18 -3.86
C ASN A 170 -10.11 -0.68 -4.92
N ILE A 171 -9.26 -1.67 -4.58
CA ILE A 171 -8.35 -2.30 -5.54
C ILE A 171 -9.16 -2.95 -6.67
N THR A 172 -10.17 -3.75 -6.33
CA THR A 172 -11.00 -4.47 -7.31
C THR A 172 -11.73 -3.51 -8.25
N GLU A 173 -12.36 -2.46 -7.70
CA GLU A 173 -13.07 -1.44 -8.47
C GLU A 173 -12.10 -0.67 -9.39
N ARG A 174 -10.92 -0.30 -8.88
CA ARG A 174 -9.90 0.40 -9.67
C ARG A 174 -9.39 -0.45 -10.83
N TYR A 175 -9.15 -1.74 -10.60
CA TYR A 175 -8.75 -2.67 -11.67
C TYR A 175 -9.84 -2.84 -12.72
N ALA A 176 -11.10 -2.96 -12.32
CA ALA A 176 -12.22 -3.08 -13.24
C ALA A 176 -12.38 -1.87 -14.17
N LEU A 177 -11.94 -0.68 -13.74
CA LEU A 177 -11.96 0.54 -14.55
C LEU A 177 -10.74 0.65 -15.50
N LEU A 178 -9.63 -0.02 -15.19
CA LEU A 178 -8.35 0.17 -15.87
C LEU A 178 -7.98 -0.96 -16.83
N CYS A 179 -8.52 -2.15 -16.64
CA CYS A 179 -8.22 -3.30 -17.49
C CYS A 179 -9.32 -4.35 -17.43
N ASP A 180 -9.35 -5.21 -18.46
CA ASP A 180 -10.31 -6.32 -18.57
C ASP A 180 -9.97 -7.50 -17.62
N LYS A 181 -8.79 -7.50 -17.00
CA LYS A 181 -8.37 -8.56 -16.07
C LYS A 181 -8.95 -8.31 -14.68
N LYS A 182 -9.53 -9.36 -14.10
CA LYS A 182 -10.15 -9.29 -12.76
C LYS A 182 -9.13 -9.59 -11.67
N VAL A 183 -9.25 -8.88 -10.56
CA VAL A 183 -8.58 -9.25 -9.30
C VAL A 183 -9.19 -10.55 -8.79
N LYS A 184 -8.35 -11.53 -8.47
CA LYS A 184 -8.76 -12.81 -7.85
C LYS A 184 -8.41 -12.76 -6.36
N ILE A 185 -9.36 -13.09 -5.52
CA ILE A 185 -9.17 -13.19 -4.06
C ILE A 185 -9.52 -14.63 -3.68
N GLU A 186 -8.53 -15.35 -3.19
CA GLU A 186 -8.68 -16.75 -2.81
C GLU A 186 -8.39 -16.92 -1.33
N ASN A 187 -9.28 -17.61 -0.63
CA ASN A 187 -9.06 -18.08 0.72
C ASN A 187 -8.77 -19.58 0.63
N ALA A 188 -7.49 -19.96 0.61
CA ALA A 188 -7.15 -21.36 0.73
C ALA A 188 -7.38 -21.81 2.19
N GLU A 189 -8.33 -22.72 2.42
CA GLU A 189 -8.65 -23.22 3.75
C GLU A 189 -7.65 -24.27 4.26
N ASN A 190 -6.71 -24.75 3.43
CA ASN A 190 -5.73 -25.76 3.82
C ASN A 190 -4.45 -25.61 3.00
N PHE A 191 -3.37 -25.29 3.69
CA PHE A 191 -2.04 -25.80 3.42
C PHE A 191 -1.43 -26.28 4.72
#